data_b47f7070eee15cea24073bdf42bfed7b
#
_entry.id   b47f7070eee15cea24073bdf42bfed7b
#
_cell.length_a   1.000
_cell.length_b   1.000
_cell.length_c   1.000
_cell.angle_alpha   90.00
_cell.angle_beta   90.00
_cell.angle_gamma   90.00
#
_symmetry.space_group_name_H-M   'P 1'
#
loop_
_entity.id
_entity.type
_entity.pdbx_description
1 polymer ?
#
loop_
_entity_poly.entity_id
_entity_poly.type
_entity_poly.pdbx_seq_one_letter_code
_entity_poly.pdbx_strand_id
1 'polypeptide(L)'
;MSCWFKKCEDGLNHTLFSTTGTQDIRFASNERLLVYGESKSIFNTNRLFRDPSAWYHIVVACDTTQSTASNRVKLYVNGTQETDFETNSQPSQNYDWNFNHTVEQGIGERVTTAGLNPHGYLADFHWIDGQQLDPTYFGETNDNGVWIPKKYTGTYGTNGFFMEFQQTGTSANSSGIGADTSGNDNHFTPTNLAALDVTEDTCTNNFATLLPTVRHTGTITLSEGNTKIVTGTDSQNSGKYSTFVLTSGKWYWEVKQDVNLNTMGLIIPSTYKDNTTDPSVGGMSHYYAGIYRQYNNTVMKSRNQSGGSNYNSTVTGGSNSIPEISANDIIMFALDMDNGYLYVGTNGTFHNSADPANGTNAFNLPTNYTEGMSPHIEGDGGTAHINFGNPAFSISSGNSDGKYGNFEYAVPSGYYALCTKRLAEFG
;
A
#
# COMPACT_ATOMS: atom_id res chain seq x y z
N MET A 1 -19.62 9.43 10.28
CA MET A 1 -18.65 9.04 9.24
C MET A 1 -18.01 7.72 9.61
N SER A 2 -17.83 6.83 8.65
CA SER A 2 -17.05 5.60 8.79
C SER A 2 -16.24 5.39 7.52
N CYS A 3 -14.96 5.03 7.63
CA CYS A 3 -14.13 4.68 6.48
C CYS A 3 -12.98 3.75 6.88
N TRP A 4 -12.43 3.05 5.89
CA TRP A 4 -11.17 2.33 6.01
C TRP A 4 -10.07 3.11 5.31
N PHE A 5 -8.92 3.26 5.95
CA PHE A 5 -7.78 3.97 5.41
C PHE A 5 -6.47 3.24 5.71
N LYS A 6 -5.63 3.07 4.68
CA LYS A 6 -4.25 2.62 4.79
C LYS A 6 -3.32 3.76 4.41
N LYS A 7 -2.52 4.21 5.35
CA LYS A 7 -1.54 5.29 5.17
C LYS A 7 -0.28 4.73 4.51
N CYS A 8 0.26 5.44 3.53
CA CYS A 8 1.47 5.02 2.82
C CYS A 8 2.73 5.78 3.24
N GLU A 9 2.62 6.88 3.96
CA GLU A 9 3.75 7.71 4.35
C GLU A 9 3.55 8.32 5.74
N ASP A 10 4.64 8.46 6.49
CA ASP A 10 4.69 9.13 7.79
C ASP A 10 5.10 10.60 7.62
N GLY A 11 4.82 11.42 8.63
CA GLY A 11 5.22 12.83 8.66
C GLY A 11 4.37 13.79 7.83
N LEU A 12 3.32 13.29 7.17
CA LEU A 12 2.39 14.09 6.37
C LEU A 12 0.99 14.17 6.99
N ASN A 13 0.21 15.16 6.53
CA ASN A 13 -1.21 15.18 6.84
C ASN A 13 -1.99 14.37 5.80
N HIS A 14 -2.88 13.50 6.27
CA HIS A 14 -3.76 12.69 5.43
C HIS A 14 -5.20 13.02 5.77
N THR A 15 -5.81 13.94 5.02
CA THR A 15 -7.19 14.35 5.23
C THR A 15 -8.14 13.26 4.74
N LEU A 16 -9.01 12.77 5.62
CA LEU A 16 -10.05 11.80 5.27
C LEU A 16 -11.30 12.49 4.76
N PHE A 17 -11.71 13.56 5.46
CA PHE A 17 -12.87 14.38 5.12
C PHE A 17 -12.70 15.81 5.60
N SER A 18 -13.13 16.78 4.82
CA SER A 18 -13.09 18.19 5.20
C SER A 18 -14.24 19.00 4.63
N THR A 19 -14.43 20.20 5.17
CA THR A 19 -15.37 21.17 4.63
C THR A 19 -14.76 22.57 4.55
N THR A 20 -15.34 23.44 3.77
CA THR A 20 -15.10 24.89 3.85
C THR A 20 -15.34 25.38 5.28
N GLY A 21 -14.45 26.23 5.84
CA GLY A 21 -14.52 26.69 7.22
C GLY A 21 -13.63 25.92 8.20
N THR A 22 -12.64 25.20 7.70
CA THR A 22 -11.56 24.55 8.46
C THR A 22 -12.01 23.41 9.39
N GLN A 23 -13.08 22.71 9.05
CA GLN A 23 -13.44 21.48 9.76
C GLN A 23 -12.89 20.28 9.00
N ASP A 24 -12.19 19.40 9.69
CA ASP A 24 -11.59 18.24 9.07
C ASP A 24 -11.41 17.06 10.04
N ILE A 25 -11.27 15.88 9.44
CA ILE A 25 -10.88 14.63 10.08
C ILE A 25 -9.65 14.14 9.32
N ARG A 26 -8.51 14.02 10.01
CA ARG A 26 -7.25 13.65 9.35
C ARG A 26 -6.29 12.90 10.28
N PHE A 27 -5.40 12.14 9.70
CA PHE A 27 -4.13 11.81 10.34
C PHE A 27 -3.20 13.01 10.17
N ALA A 28 -2.72 13.54 11.27
CA ALA A 28 -1.83 14.69 11.29
C ALA A 28 -0.36 14.26 11.07
N SER A 29 0.49 15.19 10.68
CA SER A 29 1.92 14.94 10.42
C SER A 29 2.72 14.44 11.63
N ASN A 30 2.16 14.50 12.83
CA ASN A 30 2.70 13.90 14.06
C ASN A 30 2.15 12.49 14.33
N GLU A 31 1.56 11.84 13.34
CA GLU A 31 1.01 10.47 13.36
C GLU A 31 -0.22 10.27 14.25
N ARG A 32 -0.89 11.34 14.65
CA ARG A 32 -2.09 11.31 15.49
C ARG A 32 -3.35 11.46 14.63
N LEU A 33 -4.46 10.90 15.10
CA LEU A 33 -5.76 11.15 14.48
C LEU A 33 -6.39 12.39 15.12
N LEU A 34 -6.72 13.35 14.27
CA LEU A 34 -7.28 14.66 14.64
C LEU A 34 -8.72 14.78 14.11
N VAL A 35 -9.61 15.23 14.95
CA VAL A 35 -10.94 15.75 14.58
C VAL A 35 -10.96 17.22 14.94
N TYR A 36 -11.12 18.09 13.94
CA TYR A 36 -11.09 19.54 14.09
C TYR A 36 -12.45 20.16 13.75
N GLY A 37 -12.92 21.05 14.61
CA GLY A 37 -14.17 21.78 14.41
C GLY A 37 -14.37 22.84 15.48
N GLU A 38 -15.36 23.71 15.32
CA GLU A 38 -15.59 24.84 16.25
C GLU A 38 -14.31 25.65 16.54
N SER A 39 -13.45 25.79 15.49
CA SER A 39 -12.14 26.48 15.57
C SER A 39 -11.17 25.91 16.60
N LYS A 40 -11.32 24.63 16.97
CA LYS A 40 -10.47 23.93 17.93
C LYS A 40 -10.29 22.45 17.58
N SER A 41 -9.27 21.79 18.17
CA SER A 41 -9.17 20.34 18.15
C SER A 41 -10.23 19.76 19.09
N ILE A 42 -11.17 19.02 18.53
CA ILE A 42 -12.15 18.23 19.30
C ILE A 42 -11.44 17.01 19.89
N PHE A 43 -10.75 16.26 19.07
CA PHE A 43 -9.87 15.18 19.46
C PHE A 43 -8.49 15.32 18.85
N ASN A 44 -7.46 15.00 19.61
CA ASN A 44 -6.12 14.69 19.17
C ASN A 44 -5.65 13.47 19.97
N THR A 45 -5.45 12.32 19.30
CA THR A 45 -5.16 11.06 20.01
C THR A 45 -3.76 11.05 20.60
N ASN A 46 -3.55 10.34 21.74
CA ASN A 46 -2.20 9.96 22.16
C ASN A 46 -1.65 8.80 21.36
N ARG A 47 -2.53 7.94 20.88
CA ARG A 47 -2.20 6.85 19.95
C ARG A 47 -1.57 7.40 18.69
N LEU A 48 -0.49 6.73 18.25
CA LEU A 48 0.24 7.04 17.02
C LEU A 48 -0.03 5.96 15.96
N PHE A 49 -0.28 6.39 14.74
CA PHE A 49 -0.61 5.54 13.58
C PHE A 49 0.60 5.52 12.64
N ARG A 50 1.54 4.59 12.86
CA ARG A 50 2.85 4.51 12.20
C ARG A 50 3.04 3.29 11.31
N ASP A 51 2.05 2.43 11.21
CA ASP A 51 2.15 1.24 10.36
C ASP A 51 1.62 1.55 8.95
N PRO A 52 2.51 1.66 7.94
CA PRO A 52 2.13 1.95 6.56
C PRO A 52 1.56 0.73 5.84
N SER A 53 1.54 -0.43 6.47
CA SER A 53 0.95 -1.67 5.92
C SER A 53 -0.45 -1.96 6.44
N ALA A 54 -0.87 -1.28 7.52
CA ALA A 54 -2.12 -1.55 8.19
C ALA A 54 -3.28 -0.72 7.63
N TRP A 55 -4.42 -1.37 7.45
CA TRP A 55 -5.70 -0.72 7.28
C TRP A 55 -6.30 -0.36 8.64
N TYR A 56 -6.77 0.88 8.78
CA TYR A 56 -7.45 1.39 9.96
C TYR A 56 -8.92 1.67 9.63
N HIS A 57 -9.84 1.10 10.40
CA HIS A 57 -11.24 1.49 10.39
C HIS A 57 -11.46 2.66 11.33
N ILE A 58 -11.90 3.79 10.81
CA ILE A 58 -12.14 5.02 11.58
C ILE A 58 -13.63 5.33 11.56
N VAL A 59 -14.21 5.49 12.76
CA VAL A 59 -15.59 5.94 12.91
C VAL A 59 -15.63 7.19 13.80
N VAL A 60 -16.21 8.27 13.25
CA VAL A 60 -16.53 9.48 14.01
C VAL A 60 -18.06 9.58 14.10
N ALA A 61 -18.58 9.38 15.30
CA ALA A 61 -20.01 9.40 15.59
C ALA A 61 -20.36 10.69 16.34
N CYS A 62 -21.23 11.53 15.76
CA CYS A 62 -21.52 12.87 16.24
C CYS A 62 -23.03 13.07 16.47
N ASP A 63 -23.38 13.62 17.63
CA ASP A 63 -24.69 14.16 17.98
C ASP A 63 -24.51 15.30 18.99
N THR A 64 -24.44 16.53 18.53
CA THR A 64 -24.21 17.70 19.39
C THR A 64 -25.40 18.09 20.27
N THR A 65 -26.58 17.50 20.05
CA THR A 65 -27.77 17.75 20.88
C THR A 65 -27.65 17.14 22.28
N GLN A 66 -26.74 16.20 22.49
CA GLN A 66 -26.52 15.52 23.74
C GLN A 66 -26.21 16.49 24.89
N SER A 67 -26.92 16.38 26.01
CA SER A 67 -26.68 17.21 27.17
C SER A 67 -25.32 16.93 27.81
N THR A 68 -24.91 15.65 27.86
CA THR A 68 -23.60 15.22 28.37
C THR A 68 -22.55 15.44 27.26
N ALA A 69 -21.57 16.28 27.53
CA ALA A 69 -20.55 16.66 26.56
C ALA A 69 -19.81 15.45 25.94
N SER A 70 -19.40 14.47 26.76
CA SER A 70 -18.69 13.26 26.30
C SER A 70 -19.49 12.36 25.37
N ASN A 71 -20.79 12.58 25.22
CA ASN A 71 -21.64 11.86 24.29
C ASN A 71 -21.83 12.56 22.95
N ARG A 72 -21.35 13.82 22.79
CA ARG A 72 -21.57 14.60 21.58
C ARG A 72 -20.75 14.11 20.39
N VAL A 73 -19.48 13.81 20.64
CA VAL A 73 -18.60 13.21 19.61
C VAL A 73 -17.87 12.03 20.22
N LYS A 74 -17.83 10.92 19.49
CA LYS A 74 -17.09 9.70 19.84
C LYS A 74 -16.23 9.28 18.68
N LEU A 75 -15.00 8.85 18.98
CA LEU A 75 -14.04 8.36 18.02
C LEU A 75 -13.80 6.87 18.26
N TYR A 76 -13.79 6.09 17.20
CA TYR A 76 -13.48 4.67 17.26
C TYR A 76 -12.41 4.30 16.23
N VAL A 77 -11.56 3.36 16.61
CA VAL A 77 -10.52 2.78 15.75
C VAL A 77 -10.63 1.27 15.81
N ASN A 78 -10.78 0.62 14.65
CA ASN A 78 -10.91 -0.83 14.53
C ASN A 78 -11.93 -1.42 15.51
N GLY A 79 -13.12 -0.83 15.57
CA GLY A 79 -14.23 -1.29 16.41
C GLY A 79 -14.15 -0.87 17.87
N THR A 80 -13.04 -0.31 18.33
CA THR A 80 -12.83 0.08 19.75
C THR A 80 -12.91 1.59 19.92
N GLN A 81 -13.64 2.06 20.94
CA GLN A 81 -13.70 3.48 21.26
C GLN A 81 -12.33 3.97 21.71
N GLU A 82 -11.83 5.04 21.10
CA GLU A 82 -10.64 5.74 21.55
C GLU A 82 -11.00 6.59 22.78
N THR A 83 -10.19 6.48 23.83
CA THR A 83 -10.40 7.18 25.11
C THR A 83 -9.13 7.90 25.59
N ASP A 84 -7.99 7.63 24.95
CA ASP A 84 -6.69 8.22 25.30
C ASP A 84 -6.34 9.37 24.35
N PHE A 85 -6.51 10.59 24.81
CA PHE A 85 -6.34 11.80 24.02
C PHE A 85 -5.35 12.78 24.65
N GLU A 86 -4.50 13.37 23.82
CA GLU A 86 -3.76 14.58 24.16
C GLU A 86 -4.71 15.78 24.31
N THR A 87 -5.72 15.85 23.43
CA THR A 87 -6.79 16.85 23.49
C THR A 87 -8.14 16.16 23.35
N ASN A 88 -9.04 16.43 24.30
CA ASN A 88 -10.44 16.06 24.26
C ASN A 88 -11.28 17.29 24.64
N SER A 89 -11.66 18.08 23.64
CA SER A 89 -12.42 19.32 23.80
C SER A 89 -13.74 19.23 23.04
N GLN A 90 -14.73 18.62 23.67
CA GLN A 90 -16.03 18.39 23.07
C GLN A 90 -16.66 19.71 22.54
N PRO A 91 -17.42 19.64 21.43
CA PRO A 91 -18.11 20.82 20.90
C PRO A 91 -19.19 21.33 21.85
N SER A 92 -19.57 22.60 21.68
CA SER A 92 -20.70 23.16 22.40
C SER A 92 -21.99 22.36 22.12
N GLN A 93 -22.91 22.34 23.09
CA GLN A 93 -24.21 21.71 22.84
C GLN A 93 -24.95 22.45 21.72
N ASN A 94 -25.57 21.67 20.82
CA ASN A 94 -26.24 22.16 19.61
C ASN A 94 -25.31 22.90 18.65
N TYR A 95 -23.98 22.64 18.73
CA TYR A 95 -23.06 23.16 17.72
C TYR A 95 -23.43 22.61 16.35
N ASP A 96 -23.60 23.50 15.40
CA ASP A 96 -23.95 23.17 14.02
C ASP A 96 -22.69 23.12 13.18
N TRP A 97 -22.35 21.90 12.70
CA TRP A 97 -21.16 21.65 11.91
C TRP A 97 -21.40 22.05 10.46
N ASN A 98 -20.33 22.45 9.76
CA ASN A 98 -20.40 22.62 8.29
C ASN A 98 -20.52 21.29 7.54
N PHE A 99 -20.27 20.17 8.20
CA PHE A 99 -20.58 18.85 7.65
C PHE A 99 -22.09 18.75 7.36
N ASN A 100 -22.46 18.26 6.18
CA ASN A 100 -23.84 18.21 5.67
C ASN A 100 -24.49 19.57 5.31
N HIS A 101 -23.76 20.67 5.35
CA HIS A 101 -24.25 21.95 4.87
C HIS A 101 -24.04 22.12 3.36
N THR A 102 -24.68 23.13 2.76
CA THR A 102 -24.53 23.52 1.36
C THR A 102 -23.22 24.28 1.11
N VAL A 103 -22.13 23.74 1.62
CA VAL A 103 -20.76 24.23 1.44
C VAL A 103 -19.92 23.14 0.79
N GLU A 104 -18.78 23.51 0.23
CA GLU A 104 -17.88 22.54 -0.37
C GLU A 104 -17.41 21.50 0.66
N GLN A 105 -17.47 20.25 0.26
CA GLN A 105 -17.09 19.07 1.06
C GLN A 105 -16.05 18.28 0.26
N GLY A 106 -15.02 17.75 0.91
CA GLY A 106 -13.96 16.97 0.27
C GLY A 106 -13.68 15.65 0.98
N ILE A 107 -13.62 14.56 0.21
CA ILE A 107 -13.11 13.27 0.62
C ILE A 107 -11.67 13.15 0.12
N GLY A 108 -10.72 12.81 1.00
CA GLY A 108 -9.32 12.72 0.60
C GLY A 108 -8.68 14.06 0.24
N GLU A 109 -9.28 15.18 0.68
CA GLU A 109 -8.82 16.52 0.36
C GLU A 109 -9.12 17.47 1.52
N ARG A 110 -8.28 18.48 1.69
CA ARG A 110 -8.61 19.63 2.52
C ARG A 110 -9.00 20.80 1.65
N VAL A 111 -10.31 21.01 1.49
CA VAL A 111 -10.90 22.02 0.57
C VAL A 111 -10.42 23.45 0.79
N THR A 112 -9.88 23.79 1.96
CA THR A 112 -9.38 25.13 2.29
C THR A 112 -7.88 25.32 2.12
N THR A 113 -7.12 24.24 1.89
CA THR A 113 -5.65 24.26 1.88
C THR A 113 -5.12 23.19 0.95
N ALA A 114 -4.56 23.58 -0.17
CA ALA A 114 -3.93 22.65 -1.10
C ALA A 114 -2.76 21.87 -0.46
N GLY A 115 -2.52 20.66 -0.91
CA GLY A 115 -1.37 19.83 -0.51
C GLY A 115 -1.52 19.03 0.79
N LEU A 116 -2.73 18.93 1.34
CA LEU A 116 -3.03 18.07 2.47
C LEU A 116 -3.85 16.83 2.06
N ASN A 117 -3.56 16.33 0.86
CA ASN A 117 -4.19 15.14 0.30
C ASN A 117 -3.60 13.89 0.93
N PRO A 118 -4.34 12.81 1.10
CA PRO A 118 -3.80 11.57 1.66
C PRO A 118 -2.86 10.88 0.67
N HIS A 119 -1.73 10.41 1.17
CA HIS A 119 -0.92 9.41 0.51
C HIS A 119 -1.32 8.05 1.08
N GLY A 120 -2.21 7.34 0.42
CA GLY A 120 -2.76 6.11 0.95
C GLY A 120 -3.94 5.57 0.17
N TYR A 121 -4.54 4.53 0.72
CA TYR A 121 -5.70 3.86 0.16
C TYR A 121 -6.93 4.14 1.03
N LEU A 122 -8.05 4.37 0.41
CA LEU A 122 -9.34 4.63 1.06
C LEU A 122 -10.39 3.64 0.55
N ALA A 123 -11.18 3.08 1.45
CA ALA A 123 -12.24 2.14 1.11
C ALA A 123 -13.47 2.33 2.01
N ASP A 124 -14.63 1.93 1.50
CA ASP A 124 -15.89 1.88 2.23
C ASP A 124 -16.19 3.16 3.01
N PHE A 125 -16.28 4.29 2.30
CA PHE A 125 -16.54 5.58 2.94
C PHE A 125 -18.04 5.82 3.09
N HIS A 126 -18.52 5.73 4.33
CA HIS A 126 -19.92 5.97 4.71
C HIS A 126 -20.08 7.33 5.40
N TRP A 127 -21.07 8.08 4.96
CA TRP A 127 -21.56 9.25 5.67
C TRP A 127 -23.05 9.01 5.99
N ILE A 128 -23.40 8.99 7.28
CA ILE A 128 -24.78 8.78 7.73
C ILE A 128 -25.31 10.10 8.26
N ASP A 129 -26.36 10.57 7.66
CA ASP A 129 -27.05 11.79 8.06
C ASP A 129 -28.16 11.50 9.06
N GLY A 130 -28.22 12.31 10.15
CA GLY A 130 -29.26 12.25 11.16
C GLY A 130 -29.15 11.13 12.19
N GLN A 131 -28.03 10.37 12.23
CA GLN A 131 -27.83 9.27 13.18
C GLN A 131 -26.42 9.26 13.76
N GLN A 132 -26.30 9.01 15.08
CA GLN A 132 -25.04 8.73 15.75
C GLN A 132 -24.88 7.21 15.90
N LEU A 133 -24.14 6.57 15.00
CA LEU A 133 -23.93 5.13 14.97
C LEU A 133 -22.53 4.74 15.49
N ASP A 134 -22.46 3.60 16.14
CA ASP A 134 -21.20 2.99 16.58
C ASP A 134 -20.57 2.11 15.48
N PRO A 135 -19.32 1.63 15.65
CA PRO A 135 -18.61 0.89 14.59
C PRO A 135 -19.25 -0.47 14.22
N THR A 136 -20.09 -1.06 15.07
CA THR A 136 -20.68 -2.39 14.82
C THR A 136 -21.70 -2.38 13.66
N TYR A 137 -22.09 -1.20 13.23
CA TYR A 137 -22.90 -1.02 12.02
C TYR A 137 -22.09 -1.18 10.74
N PHE A 138 -20.77 -0.95 10.77
CA PHE A 138 -19.87 -0.89 9.60
C PHE A 138 -18.77 -1.96 9.63
N GLY A 139 -18.60 -2.63 10.75
CA GLY A 139 -17.60 -3.67 10.93
C GLY A 139 -18.02 -4.72 11.95
N GLU A 140 -17.31 -5.83 11.94
CA GLU A 140 -17.50 -6.94 12.89
C GLU A 140 -16.17 -7.67 13.09
N THR A 141 -16.09 -8.42 14.18
CA THR A 141 -14.94 -9.29 14.44
C THR A 141 -15.23 -10.67 13.85
N ASN A 142 -14.34 -11.16 12.98
CA ASN A 142 -14.47 -12.49 12.41
C ASN A 142 -14.04 -13.59 13.41
N ASP A 143 -14.19 -14.86 13.02
CA ASP A 143 -13.86 -16.03 13.85
C ASP A 143 -12.39 -16.08 14.28
N ASN A 144 -11.49 -15.39 13.59
CA ASN A 144 -10.06 -15.29 13.91
C ASN A 144 -9.72 -14.08 14.81
N GLY A 145 -10.72 -13.34 15.29
CA GLY A 145 -10.53 -12.17 16.13
C GLY A 145 -10.11 -10.91 15.37
N VAL A 146 -10.19 -10.89 14.04
CA VAL A 146 -9.82 -9.75 13.20
C VAL A 146 -11.05 -8.89 12.94
N TRP A 147 -10.90 -7.57 13.12
CA TRP A 147 -11.93 -6.60 12.77
C TRP A 147 -11.98 -6.43 11.25
N ILE A 148 -13.14 -6.70 10.65
CA ILE A 148 -13.39 -6.68 9.20
C ILE A 148 -14.59 -5.80 8.85
N PRO A 149 -14.72 -5.31 7.60
CA PRO A 149 -15.87 -4.55 7.16
C PRO A 149 -17.14 -5.41 7.17
N LYS A 150 -18.24 -4.75 7.47
CA LYS A 150 -19.59 -5.29 7.46
C LYS A 150 -20.48 -4.38 6.62
N LYS A 151 -21.31 -4.98 5.79
CA LYS A 151 -22.25 -4.22 4.97
C LYS A 151 -23.25 -3.47 5.85
N TYR A 152 -23.30 -2.16 5.69
CA TYR A 152 -24.34 -1.33 6.31
C TYR A 152 -25.69 -1.57 5.64
N THR A 153 -26.75 -1.77 6.44
CA THR A 153 -28.11 -2.06 5.96
C THR A 153 -29.14 -1.04 6.44
N GLY A 154 -28.69 0.01 7.13
CA GLY A 154 -29.55 1.10 7.59
C GLY A 154 -29.81 2.15 6.52
N THR A 155 -30.46 3.24 6.91
CA THR A 155 -30.73 4.39 6.04
C THR A 155 -29.60 5.41 6.12
N TYR A 156 -29.23 6.01 4.99
CA TYR A 156 -28.18 7.02 4.93
C TYR A 156 -28.67 8.43 5.31
N GLY A 157 -29.98 8.68 5.34
CA GLY A 157 -30.54 10.02 5.49
C GLY A 157 -30.44 10.79 4.18
N THR A 158 -30.93 12.04 4.13
CA THR A 158 -31.03 12.82 2.88
C THR A 158 -29.67 13.22 2.32
N ASN A 159 -28.75 13.62 3.19
CA ASN A 159 -27.41 14.09 2.79
C ASN A 159 -26.33 13.02 2.98
N GLY A 160 -26.73 11.79 3.38
CA GLY A 160 -25.81 10.70 3.52
C GLY A 160 -25.39 10.08 2.20
N PHE A 161 -24.26 9.40 2.18
CA PHE A 161 -23.72 8.77 0.99
C PHE A 161 -22.84 7.55 1.33
N PHE A 162 -22.60 6.71 0.33
CA PHE A 162 -21.66 5.59 0.39
C PHE A 162 -20.78 5.55 -0.85
N MET A 163 -19.45 5.66 -0.65
CA MET A 163 -18.45 5.54 -1.70
C MET A 163 -17.78 4.18 -1.59
N GLU A 164 -18.06 3.30 -2.55
CA GLU A 164 -17.40 1.99 -2.69
C GLU A 164 -16.09 2.08 -3.46
N PHE A 165 -15.87 3.19 -4.21
CA PHE A 165 -14.70 3.44 -5.07
C PHE A 165 -14.42 2.33 -6.11
N GLN A 166 -15.46 1.68 -6.62
CA GLN A 166 -15.36 0.60 -7.60
C GLN A 166 -15.43 1.09 -9.06
N GLN A 167 -15.97 2.29 -9.26
CA GLN A 167 -16.15 2.88 -10.58
C GLN A 167 -14.86 3.60 -11.02
N THR A 168 -14.63 3.69 -12.33
CA THR A 168 -13.37 4.23 -12.88
C THR A 168 -13.53 5.53 -13.68
N GLY A 169 -14.76 6.04 -13.81
CA GLY A 169 -15.03 7.29 -14.52
C GLY A 169 -14.60 8.52 -13.72
N THR A 170 -14.43 9.65 -14.40
CA THR A 170 -13.96 10.93 -13.81
C THR A 170 -15.06 11.98 -13.68
N SER A 171 -16.32 11.60 -13.87
CA SER A 171 -17.47 12.51 -13.72
C SER A 171 -18.22 12.24 -12.40
N ALA A 172 -18.90 13.29 -11.89
CA ALA A 172 -19.79 13.17 -10.73
C ALA A 172 -21.12 12.50 -11.12
N ASN A 173 -21.09 11.18 -11.26
CA ASN A 173 -22.25 10.37 -11.58
C ASN A 173 -22.01 8.90 -11.12
N SER A 174 -23.01 8.03 -11.34
CA SER A 174 -22.97 6.63 -10.95
C SER A 174 -21.86 5.78 -11.59
N SER A 175 -21.13 6.29 -12.58
CA SER A 175 -19.98 5.62 -13.21
C SER A 175 -18.63 6.23 -12.78
N GLY A 176 -18.63 7.28 -11.98
CA GLY A 176 -17.43 7.96 -11.53
C GLY A 176 -16.81 7.33 -10.28
N ILE A 177 -15.51 7.57 -10.06
CA ILE A 177 -14.80 7.12 -8.83
C ILE A 177 -15.52 7.61 -7.56
N GLY A 178 -16.10 8.83 -7.59
CA GLY A 178 -16.90 9.40 -6.52
C GLY A 178 -18.40 9.06 -6.59
N ALA A 179 -18.76 7.91 -7.14
CA ALA A 179 -20.16 7.46 -7.21
C ALA A 179 -20.71 7.14 -5.82
N ASP A 180 -21.82 7.78 -5.47
CA ASP A 180 -22.63 7.40 -4.31
C ASP A 180 -23.52 6.21 -4.65
N THR A 181 -23.37 5.13 -3.91
CA THR A 181 -24.13 3.89 -4.07
C THR A 181 -25.17 3.69 -2.95
N SER A 182 -25.39 4.71 -2.11
CA SER A 182 -26.40 4.69 -1.05
C SER A 182 -27.84 4.75 -1.55
N GLY A 183 -28.04 5.20 -2.79
CA GLY A 183 -29.34 5.46 -3.39
C GLY A 183 -29.80 6.93 -3.28
N ASN A 184 -28.97 7.83 -2.75
CA ASN A 184 -29.28 9.27 -2.62
C ASN A 184 -28.74 10.13 -3.78
N ASP A 185 -27.89 9.55 -4.64
CA ASP A 185 -27.24 10.24 -5.77
C ASP A 185 -26.36 11.44 -5.36
N ASN A 186 -25.82 11.43 -4.14
CA ASN A 186 -24.88 12.45 -3.62
C ASN A 186 -23.46 12.19 -4.13
N HIS A 187 -23.27 12.18 -5.44
CA HIS A 187 -22.00 11.89 -6.10
C HIS A 187 -20.95 13.00 -5.89
N PHE A 188 -19.70 12.60 -5.71
CA PHE A 188 -18.54 13.50 -5.65
C PHE A 188 -17.84 13.61 -7.01
N THR A 189 -17.31 14.79 -7.32
CA THR A 189 -16.46 14.99 -8.51
C THR A 189 -15.05 14.47 -8.23
N PRO A 190 -14.55 13.46 -8.96
CA PRO A 190 -13.16 13.05 -8.85
C PRO A 190 -12.23 14.17 -9.36
N THR A 191 -11.22 14.53 -8.57
CA THR A 191 -10.21 15.53 -8.94
C THR A 191 -8.83 14.90 -8.93
N ASN A 192 -8.13 14.95 -10.06
CA ASN A 192 -6.81 14.32 -10.26
C ASN A 192 -6.79 12.81 -10.03
N LEU A 193 -7.93 12.13 -10.15
CA LEU A 193 -8.06 10.70 -10.10
C LEU A 193 -8.34 10.12 -11.48
N ALA A 194 -7.79 8.94 -11.76
CA ALA A 194 -7.93 8.19 -13.00
C ALA A 194 -8.30 6.72 -12.69
N ALA A 195 -8.63 5.95 -13.71
CA ALA A 195 -8.99 4.54 -13.55
C ALA A 195 -7.92 3.69 -12.83
N LEU A 196 -6.64 4.05 -12.95
CA LEU A 196 -5.54 3.37 -12.26
C LEU A 196 -5.48 3.64 -10.76
N ASP A 197 -6.18 4.68 -10.26
CA ASP A 197 -6.28 4.96 -8.83
C ASP A 197 -7.32 4.06 -8.14
N VAL A 198 -8.13 3.32 -8.91
CA VAL A 198 -9.01 2.27 -8.40
C VAL A 198 -8.23 0.96 -8.36
N THR A 199 -8.00 0.45 -7.16
CA THR A 199 -7.02 -0.61 -6.90
C THR A 199 -7.65 -1.88 -6.33
N GLU A 200 -6.92 -3.01 -6.44
CA GLU A 200 -7.31 -4.31 -5.87
C GLU A 200 -7.03 -4.39 -4.35
N ASP A 201 -6.26 -3.45 -3.80
CA ASP A 201 -5.89 -3.42 -2.38
C ASP A 201 -7.09 -3.00 -1.52
N THR A 202 -7.49 -3.85 -0.61
CA THR A 202 -8.64 -3.62 0.27
C THR A 202 -8.33 -4.03 1.71
N CYS A 203 -9.13 -3.53 2.66
CA CYS A 203 -9.02 -3.90 4.06
C CYS A 203 -9.28 -5.40 4.34
N THR A 204 -9.88 -6.14 3.39
CA THR A 204 -10.09 -7.60 3.47
C THR A 204 -9.06 -8.41 2.70
N ASN A 205 -8.30 -7.78 1.82
CA ASN A 205 -7.20 -8.40 1.07
C ASN A 205 -6.10 -7.36 0.80
N ASN A 206 -5.23 -7.18 1.77
CA ASN A 206 -4.13 -6.21 1.71
C ASN A 206 -2.98 -6.78 0.89
N PHE A 207 -2.59 -6.08 -0.18
CA PHE A 207 -1.45 -6.43 -1.02
C PHE A 207 -0.14 -5.87 -0.44
N ALA A 208 0.96 -6.52 -0.78
CA ALA A 208 2.28 -5.99 -0.46
C ALA A 208 2.51 -4.65 -1.18
N THR A 209 3.28 -3.78 -0.54
CA THR A 209 3.79 -2.51 -1.10
C THR A 209 5.25 -2.34 -0.68
N LEU A 210 5.95 -1.35 -1.21
CA LEU A 210 7.29 -1.01 -0.73
C LEU A 210 7.20 -0.33 0.64
N LEU A 211 8.08 -0.72 1.57
CA LEU A 211 8.08 -0.21 2.94
C LEU A 211 8.77 1.16 3.02
N PRO A 212 8.07 2.26 3.29
CA PRO A 212 8.63 3.61 3.27
C PRO A 212 9.64 3.85 4.41
N THR A 213 9.47 3.17 5.54
CA THR A 213 10.30 3.36 6.75
C THR A 213 11.70 2.75 6.65
N VAL A 214 12.00 2.02 5.57
CA VAL A 214 13.35 1.51 5.32
C VAL A 214 14.31 2.70 5.13
N ARG A 215 15.33 2.78 5.96
CA ARG A 215 16.35 3.81 5.87
C ARG A 215 17.31 3.56 4.69
N HIS A 216 17.78 4.63 4.09
CA HIS A 216 18.77 4.65 3.01
C HIS A 216 19.54 5.98 3.03
N THR A 217 20.68 6.02 2.36
CA THR A 217 21.55 7.21 2.34
C THR A 217 21.22 8.17 1.20
N GLY A 218 20.72 7.66 0.07
CA GLY A 218 20.36 8.47 -1.09
C GLY A 218 18.89 8.89 -1.09
N THR A 219 18.49 9.61 -2.13
CA THR A 219 17.12 10.09 -2.31
C THR A 219 16.23 9.00 -2.89
N ILE A 220 15.10 8.72 -2.25
CA ILE A 220 14.02 7.85 -2.77
C ILE A 220 12.68 8.56 -2.62
N THR A 221 11.90 8.53 -3.70
CA THR A 221 10.49 8.92 -3.67
C THR A 221 9.63 7.69 -3.96
N LEU A 222 8.68 7.41 -3.07
CA LEU A 222 7.61 6.44 -3.31
C LEU A 222 6.33 7.19 -3.70
N SER A 223 5.55 6.62 -4.59
CA SER A 223 4.23 7.11 -5.01
C SER A 223 3.33 5.96 -5.43
N GLU A 224 2.14 6.26 -5.95
CA GLU A 224 1.16 5.26 -6.39
C GLU A 224 0.91 4.20 -5.29
N GLY A 225 0.60 4.65 -4.07
CA GLY A 225 0.37 3.74 -2.95
C GLY A 225 1.61 2.93 -2.55
N ASN A 226 2.82 3.46 -2.71
CA ASN A 226 4.10 2.79 -2.48
C ASN A 226 4.39 1.60 -3.43
N THR A 227 3.83 1.62 -4.63
CA THR A 227 4.11 0.64 -5.69
C THR A 227 5.00 1.21 -6.81
N LYS A 228 5.27 2.52 -6.79
CA LYS A 228 6.25 3.17 -7.66
C LYS A 228 7.43 3.71 -6.86
N ILE A 229 8.64 3.50 -7.37
CA ILE A 229 9.88 3.99 -6.78
C ILE A 229 10.64 4.84 -7.80
N VAL A 230 11.15 5.98 -7.33
CA VAL A 230 12.12 6.82 -8.05
C VAL A 230 13.34 6.97 -7.15
N THR A 231 14.52 6.58 -7.65
CA THR A 231 15.81 6.72 -6.94
C THR A 231 16.56 7.93 -7.49
N GLY A 232 17.22 8.70 -6.60
CA GLY A 232 18.03 9.85 -6.98
C GLY A 232 19.33 9.45 -7.67
N THR A 233 19.98 10.44 -8.33
CA THR A 233 21.27 10.31 -9.01
C THR A 233 22.40 10.82 -8.13
N ASP A 234 22.38 10.48 -6.86
CA ASP A 234 23.33 10.98 -5.85
C ASP A 234 24.53 10.04 -5.62
N SER A 235 24.74 9.10 -6.54
CA SER A 235 25.79 8.07 -6.48
C SER A 235 25.69 7.14 -5.26
N GLN A 236 24.50 7.10 -4.66
CA GLN A 236 24.18 6.20 -3.57
C GLN A 236 23.18 5.18 -4.05
N ASN A 237 23.50 3.90 -4.00
CA ASN A 237 22.51 2.87 -4.25
C ASN A 237 21.53 2.84 -3.08
N SER A 238 20.31 3.26 -3.37
CA SER A 238 19.24 3.34 -2.39
C SER A 238 18.09 2.44 -2.80
N GLY A 239 17.53 1.71 -1.85
CA GLY A 239 16.50 0.73 -2.12
C GLY A 239 15.43 0.63 -1.05
N LYS A 240 14.37 -0.05 -1.41
CA LYS A 240 13.26 -0.42 -0.54
C LYS A 240 12.96 -1.89 -0.71
N TYR A 241 12.52 -2.53 0.37
CA TYR A 241 11.94 -3.88 0.31
C TYR A 241 10.44 -3.82 0.64
N SER A 242 9.75 -4.93 0.39
CA SER A 242 8.30 -4.98 0.54
C SER A 242 7.86 -5.01 2.01
N THR A 243 6.58 -4.72 2.24
CA THR A 243 5.93 -4.85 3.55
C THR A 243 5.79 -6.29 4.03
N PHE A 244 6.01 -7.28 3.15
CA PHE A 244 5.94 -8.71 3.48
C PHE A 244 7.31 -9.36 3.49
N VAL A 245 7.54 -10.20 4.52
CA VAL A 245 8.71 -11.09 4.63
C VAL A 245 8.21 -12.53 4.50
N LEU A 246 8.74 -13.24 3.51
CA LEU A 246 8.29 -14.55 3.08
C LEU A 246 9.21 -15.63 3.66
N THR A 247 8.65 -16.60 4.37
CA THR A 247 9.39 -17.72 4.98
C THR A 247 9.04 -19.09 4.39
N SER A 248 7.94 -19.17 3.66
CA SER A 248 7.39 -20.38 3.02
C SER A 248 6.54 -20.01 1.80
N GLY A 249 6.06 -21.00 1.05
CA GLY A 249 5.14 -20.83 -0.06
C GLY A 249 5.78 -20.40 -1.37
N LYS A 250 4.92 -20.24 -2.39
CA LYS A 250 5.33 -19.88 -3.75
C LYS A 250 4.65 -18.59 -4.19
N TRP A 251 5.44 -17.60 -4.60
CA TRP A 251 5.00 -16.23 -4.78
C TRP A 251 5.36 -15.68 -6.15
N TYR A 252 4.52 -14.81 -6.69
CA TYR A 252 4.71 -14.18 -7.99
C TYR A 252 4.51 -12.66 -7.89
N TRP A 253 5.37 -11.90 -8.56
CA TRP A 253 5.23 -10.45 -8.74
C TRP A 253 5.91 -10.00 -10.03
N GLU A 254 5.58 -8.80 -10.45
CA GLU A 254 6.13 -8.16 -11.64
C GLU A 254 6.76 -6.81 -11.28
N VAL A 255 7.76 -6.41 -12.06
CA VAL A 255 8.37 -5.07 -11.98
C VAL A 255 8.43 -4.49 -13.38
N LYS A 256 7.72 -3.38 -13.62
CA LYS A 256 7.86 -2.59 -14.86
C LYS A 256 8.94 -1.55 -14.65
N GLN A 257 9.99 -1.60 -15.47
CA GLN A 257 11.09 -0.66 -15.42
C GLN A 257 10.85 0.48 -16.41
N ASP A 258 10.66 1.72 -15.92
CA ASP A 258 10.57 2.89 -16.80
C ASP A 258 11.96 3.46 -17.11
N VAL A 259 12.81 3.57 -16.10
CA VAL A 259 14.21 3.98 -16.20
C VAL A 259 15.07 2.98 -15.43
N ASN A 260 16.23 2.68 -15.97
CA ASN A 260 17.11 1.62 -15.48
C ASN A 260 17.37 1.68 -13.97
N LEU A 261 17.09 0.56 -13.31
CA LEU A 261 17.49 0.29 -11.93
C LEU A 261 18.74 -0.60 -11.90
N ASN A 262 19.47 -0.56 -10.78
CA ASN A 262 20.68 -1.36 -10.63
C ASN A 262 20.38 -2.78 -10.16
N THR A 263 19.35 -2.94 -9.31
CA THR A 263 19.08 -4.19 -8.62
C THR A 263 17.60 -4.41 -8.41
N MET A 264 17.13 -5.62 -8.72
CA MET A 264 15.76 -6.07 -8.48
C MET A 264 15.76 -7.55 -8.06
N GLY A 265 15.03 -7.90 -7.03
CA GLY A 265 14.94 -9.30 -6.59
C GLY A 265 14.50 -9.42 -5.14
N LEU A 266 15.33 -10.05 -4.33
CA LEU A 266 15.04 -10.44 -2.95
C LEU A 266 16.17 -10.05 -2.02
N ILE A 267 15.82 -9.72 -0.79
CA ILE A 267 16.75 -9.42 0.30
C ILE A 267 16.29 -10.13 1.57
N ILE A 268 17.23 -10.43 2.47
CA ILE A 268 16.92 -10.79 3.85
C ILE A 268 16.89 -9.49 4.67
N PRO A 269 15.72 -9.00 5.11
CA PRO A 269 15.59 -7.68 5.74
C PRO A 269 16.42 -7.51 7.02
N SER A 270 16.61 -8.57 7.81
CA SER A 270 17.42 -8.55 9.03
C SER A 270 18.90 -8.22 8.77
N THR A 271 19.36 -8.41 7.54
CA THR A 271 20.74 -8.15 7.11
C THR A 271 20.91 -6.79 6.43
N TYR A 272 19.80 -6.11 6.09
CA TYR A 272 19.83 -4.80 5.48
C TYR A 272 20.35 -3.77 6.48
N LYS A 273 21.53 -3.26 6.23
CA LYS A 273 22.13 -2.20 7.04
C LYS A 273 22.12 -0.91 6.24
N ASP A 274 21.63 0.13 6.88
CA ASP A 274 21.84 1.50 6.41
C ASP A 274 23.36 1.76 6.41
N ASN A 275 23.97 1.61 5.24
CA ASN A 275 25.43 1.77 5.13
C ASN A 275 25.75 3.22 4.73
N THR A 276 25.94 4.05 5.74
CA THR A 276 26.38 5.45 5.59
C THR A 276 27.82 5.60 5.07
N THR A 277 28.56 4.51 4.87
CA THR A 277 30.01 4.55 4.63
C THR A 277 30.51 3.87 3.36
N ASP A 278 29.66 3.11 2.65
CA ASP A 278 30.10 2.45 1.41
C ASP A 278 29.23 2.83 0.22
N PRO A 279 29.61 3.89 -0.53
CA PRO A 279 28.89 4.35 -1.71
C PRO A 279 29.16 3.49 -2.96
N SER A 280 29.92 2.41 -2.85
CA SER A 280 30.26 1.62 -4.03
C SER A 280 29.14 0.66 -4.40
N VAL A 281 28.78 0.64 -5.67
CA VAL A 281 27.84 -0.29 -6.33
C VAL A 281 28.16 -1.78 -6.08
N GLY A 282 29.29 -2.07 -5.45
CA GLY A 282 29.75 -3.40 -5.05
C GLY A 282 29.60 -3.72 -3.56
N GLY A 283 29.14 -2.74 -2.77
CA GLY A 283 29.14 -2.82 -1.29
C GLY A 283 27.87 -3.32 -0.64
N MET A 284 27.02 -4.09 -1.32
CA MET A 284 25.88 -4.70 -0.66
C MET A 284 26.33 -5.52 0.55
N SER A 285 26.08 -5.02 1.75
CA SER A 285 26.44 -5.71 3.00
C SER A 285 25.35 -6.70 3.47
N HIS A 286 24.43 -7.09 2.59
CA HIS A 286 23.27 -7.91 2.91
C HIS A 286 23.15 -9.14 2.01
N TYR A 287 22.41 -10.13 2.43
CA TYR A 287 22.08 -11.32 1.64
C TYR A 287 21.04 -10.97 0.57
N TYR A 288 21.32 -11.35 -0.67
CA TYR A 288 20.57 -10.93 -1.84
C TYR A 288 20.44 -12.06 -2.87
N ALA A 289 19.34 -12.09 -3.60
CA ALA A 289 19.17 -12.92 -4.79
C ALA A 289 18.34 -12.16 -5.84
N GLY A 290 18.84 -12.05 -7.07
CA GLY A 290 18.09 -11.38 -8.15
C GLY A 290 18.96 -10.81 -9.24
N ILE A 291 18.39 -9.87 -9.98
CA ILE A 291 19.02 -9.17 -11.08
C ILE A 291 19.96 -8.10 -10.55
N TYR A 292 21.18 -8.10 -11.06
CA TYR A 292 22.14 -7.04 -10.87
C TYR A 292 22.61 -6.50 -12.22
N ARG A 293 22.50 -5.20 -12.41
CA ARG A 293 22.95 -4.51 -13.62
C ARG A 293 24.22 -3.68 -13.32
N GLN A 294 25.27 -3.88 -14.09
CA GLN A 294 26.48 -3.08 -14.02
C GLN A 294 26.99 -2.82 -15.44
N TYR A 295 27.11 -1.56 -15.84
CA TYR A 295 27.77 -1.15 -17.10
C TYR A 295 27.29 -1.93 -18.34
N ASN A 296 25.99 -1.94 -18.63
CA ASN A 296 25.37 -2.65 -19.76
C ASN A 296 25.45 -4.19 -19.68
N ASN A 297 25.70 -4.74 -18.51
CA ASN A 297 25.72 -6.19 -18.31
C ASN A 297 24.67 -6.57 -17.25
N THR A 298 23.63 -7.28 -17.67
CA THR A 298 22.57 -7.75 -16.78
C THR A 298 22.85 -9.21 -16.41
N VAL A 299 23.02 -9.47 -15.14
CA VAL A 299 23.35 -10.81 -14.63
C VAL A 299 22.50 -11.16 -13.42
N MET A 300 22.22 -12.45 -13.26
CA MET A 300 21.68 -12.97 -12.00
C MET A 300 22.80 -13.13 -10.98
N LYS A 301 22.56 -12.63 -9.78
CA LYS A 301 23.51 -12.73 -8.67
C LYS A 301 22.80 -13.21 -7.40
N SER A 302 23.50 -13.98 -6.63
CA SER A 302 23.14 -14.36 -5.26
C SER A 302 24.33 -14.11 -4.36
N ARG A 303 24.10 -13.62 -3.16
CA ARG A 303 25.14 -13.29 -2.19
C ARG A 303 24.87 -14.02 -0.86
N ASN A 304 25.87 -14.78 -0.42
CA ASN A 304 25.80 -15.61 0.79
C ASN A 304 26.48 -15.01 2.03
N GLN A 305 27.06 -13.79 1.95
CA GLN A 305 27.78 -13.18 3.08
C GLN A 305 27.68 -11.66 3.12
N SER A 306 27.59 -11.12 4.32
CA SER A 306 27.77 -9.69 4.61
C SER A 306 29.24 -9.30 4.42
N GLY A 307 29.53 -8.33 3.53
CA GLY A 307 30.87 -7.71 3.40
C GLY A 307 31.87 -8.41 2.48
N GLY A 308 31.55 -9.50 1.79
CA GLY A 308 32.47 -10.21 0.87
C GLY A 308 32.25 -9.85 -0.60
N SER A 309 33.35 -9.82 -1.39
CA SER A 309 33.33 -9.60 -2.85
C SER A 309 32.79 -10.80 -3.65
N ASN A 310 32.34 -11.84 -3.02
CA ASN A 310 31.99 -13.10 -3.68
C ASN A 310 30.50 -13.13 -4.07
N TYR A 311 30.25 -12.79 -5.29
CA TYR A 311 28.98 -13.05 -5.97
C TYR A 311 29.01 -14.49 -6.50
N ASN A 312 28.51 -15.44 -5.72
CA ASN A 312 28.31 -16.79 -6.19
C ASN A 312 26.93 -16.91 -6.82
N SER A 313 26.89 -16.87 -8.13
CA SER A 313 25.74 -17.28 -8.90
C SER A 313 25.87 -18.77 -9.19
N THR A 314 25.31 -19.61 -8.34
CA THR A 314 25.10 -21.01 -8.70
C THR A 314 23.75 -21.12 -9.40
N VAL A 315 23.76 -21.10 -10.70
CA VAL A 315 22.60 -21.47 -11.53
C VAL A 315 22.61 -22.97 -11.66
N THR A 316 21.56 -23.64 -11.27
CA THR A 316 21.40 -25.05 -11.56
C THR A 316 21.02 -25.16 -13.05
N GLY A 317 21.98 -25.50 -13.90
CA GLY A 317 21.74 -25.90 -15.30
C GLY A 317 21.76 -24.81 -16.36
N GLY A 318 22.30 -23.58 -16.16
CA GLY A 318 22.31 -22.56 -17.19
C GLY A 318 23.28 -21.40 -17.02
N SER A 319 23.17 -20.40 -17.90
CA SER A 319 23.97 -19.18 -17.90
C SER A 319 23.42 -18.16 -16.89
N ASN A 320 24.32 -17.49 -16.15
CA ASN A 320 23.96 -16.35 -15.28
C ASN A 320 23.64 -15.07 -16.04
N SER A 321 23.97 -15.03 -17.33
CA SER A 321 23.65 -13.91 -18.21
C SER A 321 22.18 -13.98 -18.60
N ILE A 322 21.45 -12.92 -18.32
CA ILE A 322 20.09 -12.73 -18.83
C ILE A 322 20.11 -11.62 -19.89
N PRO A 323 19.16 -11.58 -20.82
CA PRO A 323 19.03 -10.50 -21.77
C PRO A 323 19.05 -9.13 -21.09
N GLU A 324 19.55 -8.12 -21.82
CA GLU A 324 19.50 -6.75 -21.32
C GLU A 324 18.04 -6.32 -21.12
N ILE A 325 17.77 -5.71 -19.97
CA ILE A 325 16.46 -5.16 -19.65
C ILE A 325 16.41 -3.72 -20.12
N SER A 326 15.44 -3.41 -20.95
CA SER A 326 15.18 -2.10 -21.54
C SER A 326 14.11 -1.33 -20.80
N ALA A 327 13.99 -0.04 -21.07
CA ALA A 327 12.88 0.77 -20.58
C ALA A 327 11.53 0.20 -21.06
N ASN A 328 10.55 0.17 -20.19
CA ASN A 328 9.22 -0.42 -20.34
C ASN A 328 9.15 -1.94 -20.35
N ASP A 329 10.27 -2.65 -20.20
CA ASP A 329 10.19 -4.10 -19.99
C ASP A 329 9.52 -4.41 -18.63
N ILE A 330 8.77 -5.50 -18.62
CA ILE A 330 8.17 -6.06 -17.41
C ILE A 330 8.94 -7.31 -17.03
N ILE A 331 9.56 -7.25 -15.87
CA ILE A 331 10.34 -8.33 -15.29
C ILE A 331 9.43 -9.15 -14.39
N MET A 332 9.41 -10.46 -14.60
CA MET A 332 8.64 -11.43 -13.83
C MET A 332 9.53 -12.12 -12.82
N PHE A 333 9.04 -12.27 -11.60
CA PHE A 333 9.67 -13.04 -10.53
C PHE A 333 8.72 -14.12 -10.04
N ALA A 334 9.20 -15.36 -9.98
CA ALA A 334 8.50 -16.45 -9.32
C ALA A 334 9.44 -17.04 -8.26
N LEU A 335 9.01 -16.97 -7.00
CA LEU A 335 9.78 -17.36 -5.82
C LEU A 335 9.19 -18.63 -5.22
N ASP A 336 10.00 -19.66 -5.04
CA ASP A 336 9.66 -20.90 -4.32
C ASP A 336 10.50 -20.96 -3.04
N MET A 337 9.91 -20.51 -1.94
CA MET A 337 10.57 -20.52 -0.62
C MET A 337 10.71 -21.92 -0.07
N ASP A 338 9.85 -22.85 -0.46
CA ASP A 338 9.85 -24.21 0.06
C ASP A 338 11.06 -25.01 -0.45
N ASN A 339 11.51 -24.70 -1.69
CA ASN A 339 12.67 -25.34 -2.31
C ASN A 339 13.90 -24.43 -2.42
N GLY A 340 13.79 -23.14 -2.04
CA GLY A 340 14.89 -22.18 -2.15
C GLY A 340 15.22 -21.78 -3.58
N TYR A 341 14.21 -21.58 -4.43
CA TYR A 341 14.35 -21.28 -5.85
C TYR A 341 13.77 -19.91 -6.22
N LEU A 342 14.47 -19.22 -7.12
CA LEU A 342 14.00 -18.00 -7.77
C LEU A 342 14.02 -18.19 -9.28
N TYR A 343 12.95 -17.81 -9.94
CA TYR A 343 12.83 -17.76 -11.39
C TYR A 343 12.63 -16.31 -11.82
N VAL A 344 13.31 -15.92 -12.88
CA VAL A 344 13.23 -14.57 -13.42
C VAL A 344 12.93 -14.64 -14.90
N GLY A 345 12.04 -13.78 -15.37
CA GLY A 345 11.67 -13.67 -16.77
C GLY A 345 11.53 -12.21 -17.19
N THR A 346 11.40 -11.99 -18.47
CA THR A 346 11.13 -10.67 -19.06
C THR A 346 10.11 -10.83 -20.16
N ASN A 347 9.10 -9.96 -20.15
CA ASN A 347 8.06 -9.87 -21.19
C ASN A 347 7.43 -11.22 -21.53
N GLY A 348 7.03 -11.98 -20.52
CA GLY A 348 6.31 -13.25 -20.66
C GLY A 348 7.18 -14.49 -20.83
N THR A 349 8.51 -14.36 -20.85
CA THR A 349 9.43 -15.50 -21.01
C THR A 349 10.38 -15.63 -19.84
N PHE A 350 10.35 -16.77 -19.14
CA PHE A 350 11.33 -17.07 -18.10
C PHE A 350 12.70 -17.37 -18.73
N HIS A 351 13.75 -16.79 -18.15
CA HIS A 351 15.13 -16.97 -18.61
C HIS A 351 15.64 -18.37 -18.31
N ASN A 352 16.72 -18.76 -18.99
CA ASN A 352 17.38 -20.04 -18.81
C ASN A 352 16.49 -21.26 -19.16
N SER A 353 15.49 -21.08 -20.02
CA SER A 353 14.46 -22.10 -20.27
C SER A 353 13.82 -22.62 -18.99
N ALA A 354 13.66 -21.76 -17.99
CA ALA A 354 13.11 -22.12 -16.69
C ALA A 354 11.61 -22.35 -16.77
N ASP A 355 11.18 -23.33 -16.00
CA ASP A 355 9.76 -23.67 -15.80
C ASP A 355 9.45 -23.68 -14.31
N PRO A 356 8.91 -22.56 -13.76
CA PRO A 356 8.57 -22.51 -12.35
C PRO A 356 7.55 -23.56 -11.91
N ALA A 357 6.58 -23.88 -12.77
CA ALA A 357 5.52 -24.83 -12.44
C ALA A 357 6.07 -26.24 -12.23
N ASN A 358 7.12 -26.62 -12.97
CA ASN A 358 7.77 -27.93 -12.88
C ASN A 358 9.09 -27.92 -12.07
N GLY A 359 9.49 -26.77 -11.53
CA GLY A 359 10.66 -26.65 -10.66
C GLY A 359 12.00 -26.78 -11.40
N THR A 360 12.07 -26.46 -12.70
CA THR A 360 13.27 -26.68 -13.49
C THR A 360 14.03 -25.39 -13.81
N ASN A 361 15.37 -25.49 -13.84
CA ASN A 361 16.29 -24.42 -14.23
C ASN A 361 16.18 -23.14 -13.36
N ALA A 362 15.90 -23.31 -12.08
CA ALA A 362 15.84 -22.25 -11.10
C ALA A 362 17.21 -21.63 -10.78
N PHE A 363 17.20 -20.39 -10.31
CA PHE A 363 18.33 -19.81 -9.57
C PHE A 363 18.20 -20.16 -8.08
N ASN A 364 19.29 -20.65 -7.45
CA ASN A 364 19.26 -20.94 -6.03
C ASN A 364 19.32 -19.69 -5.18
N LEU A 365 18.50 -19.65 -4.13
CA LEU A 365 18.56 -18.64 -3.08
C LEU A 365 19.85 -18.76 -2.24
N PRO A 366 20.27 -17.70 -1.51
CA PRO A 366 21.36 -17.79 -0.54
C PRO A 366 21.05 -18.81 0.56
N THR A 367 22.10 -19.40 1.17
CA THR A 367 21.96 -20.53 2.10
C THR A 367 21.13 -20.26 3.35
N ASN A 368 20.97 -18.98 3.72
CA ASN A 368 20.17 -18.55 4.87
C ASN A 368 18.82 -17.92 4.49
N TYR A 369 18.31 -18.21 3.29
CA TYR A 369 17.02 -17.70 2.83
C TYR A 369 15.86 -18.03 3.78
N THR A 370 15.96 -19.07 4.56
CA THR A 370 14.96 -19.49 5.57
C THR A 370 14.79 -18.50 6.73
N GLU A 371 15.70 -17.51 6.87
CA GLU A 371 15.49 -16.38 7.78
C GLU A 371 14.38 -15.45 7.34
N GLY A 372 13.88 -15.63 6.11
CA GLY A 372 12.84 -14.84 5.45
C GLY A 372 13.40 -13.87 4.43
N MET A 373 12.77 -13.85 3.27
CA MET A 373 13.13 -12.96 2.16
C MET A 373 12.00 -12.00 1.82
N SER A 374 12.35 -10.83 1.36
CA SER A 374 11.40 -9.80 0.92
C SER A 374 11.76 -9.32 -0.48
N PRO A 375 10.79 -9.14 -1.39
CA PRO A 375 11.01 -8.43 -2.65
C PRO A 375 11.67 -7.08 -2.43
N HIS A 376 12.67 -6.76 -3.25
CA HIS A 376 13.53 -5.60 -3.09
C HIS A 376 13.85 -4.94 -4.43
N ILE A 377 13.91 -3.62 -4.41
CA ILE A 377 14.34 -2.78 -5.54
C ILE A 377 15.34 -1.76 -5.04
N GLU A 378 16.44 -1.58 -5.81
CA GLU A 378 17.49 -0.62 -5.51
C GLU A 378 18.02 0.01 -6.80
N GLY A 379 18.41 1.30 -6.74
CA GLY A 379 18.92 2.00 -7.91
C GLY A 379 19.68 3.28 -7.58
N ASP A 380 20.27 3.84 -8.66
CA ASP A 380 20.89 5.16 -8.71
C ASP A 380 20.39 5.84 -10.01
N GLY A 381 19.38 6.72 -9.87
CA GLY A 381 18.73 7.41 -10.98
C GLY A 381 17.68 6.58 -11.76
N GLY A 382 17.10 5.55 -11.15
CA GLY A 382 16.11 4.68 -11.78
C GLY A 382 14.66 4.98 -11.41
N THR A 383 13.74 4.43 -12.20
CA THR A 383 12.29 4.48 -11.94
C THR A 383 11.65 3.14 -12.30
N ALA A 384 10.86 2.60 -11.40
CA ALA A 384 10.08 1.39 -11.66
C ALA A 384 8.75 1.36 -10.87
N HIS A 385 7.85 0.52 -11.37
CA HIS A 385 6.60 0.14 -10.71
C HIS A 385 6.68 -1.34 -10.32
N ILE A 386 6.33 -1.66 -9.09
CA ILE A 386 6.22 -3.04 -8.62
C ILE A 386 4.75 -3.44 -8.53
N ASN A 387 4.42 -4.60 -9.10
CA ASN A 387 3.09 -5.17 -9.11
C ASN A 387 3.08 -6.47 -8.30
N PHE A 388 2.56 -6.42 -7.10
CA PHE A 388 2.34 -7.58 -6.23
C PHE A 388 0.98 -8.25 -6.45
N GLY A 389 0.23 -7.81 -7.47
CA GLY A 389 -1.13 -8.15 -7.79
C GLY A 389 -2.06 -6.92 -7.76
N ASN A 390 -1.53 -5.76 -7.37
CA ASN A 390 -2.21 -4.46 -7.35
C ASN A 390 -1.38 -3.45 -8.15
N PRO A 391 -1.49 -3.44 -9.50
CA PRO A 391 -0.61 -2.67 -10.37
C PRO A 391 -0.92 -1.17 -10.32
N ALA A 392 0.14 -0.33 -10.36
CA ALA A 392 0.07 1.10 -10.62
C ALA A 392 0.45 1.46 -12.07
N PHE A 393 0.32 0.53 -12.99
CA PHE A 393 0.49 0.73 -14.43
C PHE A 393 -0.56 -0.07 -15.19
N SER A 394 -0.84 0.35 -16.42
CA SER A 394 -1.88 -0.30 -17.24
C SER A 394 -1.52 -1.75 -17.55
N ILE A 395 -2.44 -2.65 -17.23
CA ILE A 395 -2.40 -4.07 -17.57
C ILE A 395 -3.27 -4.30 -18.79
N SER A 396 -2.77 -5.03 -19.77
CA SER A 396 -3.49 -5.32 -21.02
C SER A 396 -4.17 -6.69 -21.02
N SER A 397 -3.63 -7.65 -20.28
CA SER A 397 -4.08 -9.04 -20.30
C SER A 397 -4.90 -9.47 -19.08
N GLY A 398 -4.70 -8.84 -17.92
CA GLY A 398 -5.53 -9.05 -16.72
C GLY A 398 -5.43 -10.46 -16.13
N ASN A 399 -4.21 -11.02 -16.03
CA ASN A 399 -4.00 -12.32 -15.42
C ASN A 399 -4.08 -12.25 -13.89
N SER A 400 -4.59 -13.33 -13.28
CA SER A 400 -4.61 -13.51 -11.83
C SER A 400 -3.91 -14.82 -11.44
N ASP A 401 -3.73 -15.04 -10.13
CA ASP A 401 -3.26 -16.32 -9.59
C ASP A 401 -4.36 -17.41 -9.53
N GLY A 402 -5.41 -17.24 -10.33
CA GLY A 402 -6.63 -18.02 -10.32
C GLY A 402 -7.73 -17.42 -9.44
N LYS A 403 -7.43 -16.39 -8.63
CA LYS A 403 -8.42 -15.73 -7.77
C LYS A 403 -8.10 -14.26 -7.46
N TYR A 404 -6.84 -13.94 -7.19
CA TYR A 404 -6.41 -12.60 -6.79
C TYR A 404 -5.30 -12.07 -7.68
N GLY A 405 -5.19 -10.75 -7.69
CA GLY A 405 -4.18 -10.04 -8.43
C GLY A 405 -4.57 -9.72 -9.87
N ASN A 406 -3.85 -8.73 -10.42
CA ASN A 406 -3.98 -8.26 -11.80
C ASN A 406 -2.58 -8.11 -12.38
N PHE A 407 -2.15 -9.08 -13.19
CA PHE A 407 -0.80 -9.16 -13.76
C PHE A 407 -0.82 -9.07 -15.28
N GLU A 408 0.27 -8.55 -15.87
CA GLU A 408 0.42 -8.52 -17.30
C GLU A 408 0.67 -9.92 -17.86
N TYR A 409 1.45 -10.75 -17.17
CA TYR A 409 1.77 -12.10 -17.64
C TYR A 409 1.12 -13.18 -16.77
N ALA A 410 0.96 -14.37 -17.37
CA ALA A 410 0.37 -15.51 -16.69
C ALA A 410 1.18 -15.90 -15.44
N VAL A 411 0.50 -15.97 -14.30
CA VAL A 411 1.08 -16.49 -13.06
C VAL A 411 1.36 -17.99 -13.22
N PRO A 412 2.58 -18.47 -12.96
CA PRO A 412 2.88 -19.90 -13.04
C PRO A 412 1.99 -20.72 -12.10
N SER A 413 1.61 -21.91 -12.54
CA SER A 413 0.75 -22.79 -11.72
C SER A 413 1.38 -23.07 -10.37
N GLY A 414 0.60 -22.90 -9.29
CA GLY A 414 1.04 -23.08 -7.91
C GLY A 414 1.75 -21.87 -7.30
N TYR A 415 1.86 -20.75 -8.01
CA TYR A 415 2.36 -19.49 -7.49
C TYR A 415 1.21 -18.50 -7.23
N TYR A 416 1.40 -17.58 -6.29
CA TYR A 416 0.35 -16.73 -5.77
C TYR A 416 0.77 -15.27 -5.67
N ALA A 417 -0.21 -14.37 -5.76
CA ALA A 417 -0.04 -12.94 -5.50
C ALA A 417 0.38 -12.68 -4.04
N LEU A 418 1.19 -11.64 -3.82
CA LEU A 418 1.60 -11.25 -2.47
C LEU A 418 0.50 -10.45 -1.78
N CYS A 419 -0.49 -11.13 -1.22
CA CYS A 419 -1.59 -10.52 -0.47
C CYS A 419 -1.94 -11.34 0.78
N THR A 420 -2.62 -10.70 1.74
CA THR A 420 -2.93 -11.32 3.04
C THR A 420 -3.79 -12.56 2.93
N LYS A 421 -4.70 -12.63 1.95
CA LYS A 421 -5.52 -13.83 1.69
C LYS A 421 -4.66 -15.03 1.29
N ARG A 422 -3.66 -14.81 0.42
CA ARG A 422 -2.75 -15.88 -0.01
C ARG A 422 -1.72 -16.23 1.05
N LEU A 423 -1.24 -15.25 1.83
CA LEU A 423 -0.37 -15.55 2.97
C LEU A 423 -1.08 -16.43 4.01
N ALA A 424 -2.37 -16.22 4.25
CA ALA A 424 -3.14 -17.06 5.17
C ALA A 424 -3.37 -18.50 4.67
N GLU A 425 -3.32 -18.72 3.34
CA GLU A 425 -3.54 -20.03 2.72
C GLU A 425 -2.22 -20.80 2.50
N PHE A 426 -1.13 -20.10 2.16
CA PHE A 426 0.11 -20.70 1.62
C PHE A 426 1.41 -20.15 2.22
N GLY A 427 1.34 -19.18 3.14
CA GLY A 427 2.50 -18.53 3.79
C GLY A 427 3.01 -19.23 5.04
#